data_9f766b776a8910f5cba62234d305f9d2
#
_entry.id   9f766b776a8910f5cba62234d305f9d2
#
_cell.length_a   1.000
_cell.length_b   1.000
_cell.length_c   1.000
_cell.angle_alpha   90.00
_cell.angle_beta   90.00
_cell.angle_gamma   90.00
#
_symmetry.space_group_name_H-M   'P 1'
#
loop_
_entity.id
_entity.type
_entity.pdbx_description
1 polymer ?
#
loop_
_entity_poly.entity_id
_entity_poly.type
_entity_poly.pdbx_seq_one_letter_code
_entity_poly.pdbx_strand_id
1 'polypeptide(L)'
;QDGLANSIMFGFLHQGTIMRYLSARSFKDCKKAVVTHLVVLMPLAACVVGGAGWLAKALANHGDLPLNMEANDSFYAATQLISQPGIFGLILAAMIAALMSTVDTLITAISAVWVNDVHKQYVKKDMTDRQALSVARFTAVAATLVGIIMVPVFMNFDSIYDAHGAFTAAVTPPLVVTFVFSLFWKRFTSKAALATMIVGLGAVAASFFIPELIT
;
A
#
# COMPACT_ATOMS: atom_id res chain seq x y z
N GLN A 1 1.22 -19.05 0.74
CA GLN A 1 0.15 -19.26 -0.25
C GLN A 1 -0.62 -17.99 -0.60
N ASP A 2 -0.58 -16.96 0.24
CA ASP A 2 -1.34 -15.70 0.05
C ASP A 2 -0.71 -14.74 -0.96
N GLY A 3 0.55 -14.92 -1.32
CA GLY A 3 1.30 -13.96 -2.12
C GLY A 3 0.74 -13.72 -3.53
N LEU A 4 0.28 -14.75 -4.21
CA LEU A 4 -0.08 -14.63 -5.63
C LEU A 4 -1.45 -13.97 -5.81
N ALA A 5 -2.44 -14.41 -5.06
CA ALA A 5 -3.78 -13.83 -5.09
C ALA A 5 -3.78 -12.38 -4.60
N ASN A 6 -3.08 -12.11 -3.50
CA ASN A 6 -2.96 -10.78 -2.93
C ASN A 6 -2.20 -9.82 -3.87
N SER A 7 -1.09 -10.25 -4.48
CA SER A 7 -0.30 -9.40 -5.38
C SER A 7 -1.05 -9.06 -6.67
N ILE A 8 -1.78 -10.02 -7.25
CA ILE A 8 -2.59 -9.76 -8.45
C ILE A 8 -3.72 -8.79 -8.12
N MET A 9 -4.46 -9.05 -7.04
CA MET A 9 -5.60 -8.21 -6.68
C MET A 9 -5.18 -6.83 -6.16
N PHE A 10 -4.05 -6.72 -5.48
CA PHE A 10 -3.48 -5.44 -5.09
C PHE A 10 -3.26 -4.51 -6.28
N GLY A 11 -2.73 -5.03 -7.40
CA GLY A 11 -2.55 -4.25 -8.63
C GLY A 11 -3.85 -3.67 -9.19
N PHE A 12 -4.97 -4.41 -9.07
CA PHE A 12 -6.29 -3.96 -9.51
C PHE A 12 -7.01 -3.04 -8.52
N LEU A 13 -6.70 -3.11 -7.24
CA LEU A 13 -7.39 -2.36 -6.19
C LEU A 13 -6.60 -1.11 -5.75
N HIS A 14 -5.33 -1.00 -6.14
CA HIS A 14 -4.48 0.11 -5.74
C HIS A 14 -4.77 1.37 -6.55
N GLN A 15 -5.60 2.24 -5.99
CA GLN A 15 -6.09 3.48 -6.62
C GLN A 15 -4.96 4.37 -7.17
N GLY A 16 -3.87 4.56 -6.42
CA GLY A 16 -2.74 5.37 -6.85
C GLY A 16 -2.06 4.86 -8.13
N THR A 17 -1.93 3.55 -8.28
CA THR A 17 -1.37 2.91 -9.49
C THR A 17 -2.33 3.03 -10.67
N ILE A 18 -3.62 2.79 -10.44
CA ILE A 18 -4.66 2.91 -11.48
C ILE A 18 -4.71 4.34 -12.02
N MET A 19 -4.72 5.35 -11.15
CA MET A 19 -4.74 6.75 -11.57
C MET A 19 -3.53 7.11 -12.46
N ARG A 20 -2.35 6.58 -12.16
CA ARG A 20 -1.15 6.77 -12.99
C ARG A 20 -1.28 6.14 -14.37
N TYR A 21 -1.85 4.94 -14.47
CA TYR A 21 -2.08 4.29 -15.75
C TYR A 21 -3.16 5.01 -16.57
N LEU A 22 -4.22 5.49 -15.93
CA LEU A 22 -5.28 6.25 -16.59
C LEU A 22 -4.82 7.64 -17.06
N SER A 23 -3.75 8.19 -16.51
CA SER A 23 -3.16 9.45 -16.96
C SER A 23 -2.34 9.33 -18.26
N ALA A 24 -2.15 8.11 -18.78
CA ALA A 24 -1.43 7.90 -20.02
C ALA A 24 -2.15 8.53 -21.23
N ARG A 25 -1.39 9.05 -22.18
CA ARG A 25 -1.90 9.76 -23.37
C ARG A 25 -2.80 8.90 -24.27
N SER A 26 -2.55 7.61 -24.31
CA SER A 26 -3.32 6.67 -25.13
C SER A 26 -3.43 5.31 -24.43
N PHE A 27 -4.42 4.51 -24.81
CA PHE A 27 -4.57 3.13 -24.32
C PHE A 27 -3.37 2.24 -24.69
N LYS A 28 -2.71 2.52 -25.81
CA LYS A 28 -1.49 1.82 -26.23
C LYS A 28 -0.33 2.15 -25.29
N ASP A 29 -0.19 3.40 -24.89
CA ASP A 29 0.86 3.83 -23.94
C ASP A 29 0.57 3.31 -22.54
N CYS A 30 -0.70 3.29 -22.13
CA CYS A 30 -1.12 2.64 -20.89
C CYS A 30 -0.69 1.16 -20.84
N LYS A 31 -0.98 0.38 -21.90
CA LYS A 31 -0.55 -1.02 -21.98
C LYS A 31 0.97 -1.17 -21.91
N LYS A 32 1.73 -0.34 -22.62
CA LYS A 32 3.20 -0.35 -22.55
C LYS A 32 3.69 -0.06 -21.13
N ALA A 33 3.12 0.96 -20.48
CA ALA A 33 3.47 1.31 -19.10
C ALA A 33 3.23 0.14 -18.13
N VAL A 34 2.06 -0.51 -18.23
CA VAL A 34 1.73 -1.70 -17.42
C VAL A 34 2.73 -2.83 -17.66
N VAL A 35 3.00 -3.18 -18.93
CA VAL A 35 3.95 -4.26 -19.27
C VAL A 35 5.36 -3.92 -18.78
N THR A 36 5.84 -2.69 -18.99
CA THR A 36 7.15 -2.26 -18.50
C THR A 36 7.23 -2.31 -16.98
N HIS A 37 6.17 -1.90 -16.29
CA HIS A 37 6.12 -1.99 -14.84
C HIS A 37 6.22 -3.44 -14.36
N LEU A 38 5.42 -4.35 -14.92
CA LEU A 38 5.37 -5.74 -14.47
C LEU A 38 6.61 -6.53 -14.85
N VAL A 39 7.16 -6.31 -16.06
CA VAL A 39 8.26 -7.16 -16.59
C VAL A 39 9.63 -6.62 -16.20
N VAL A 40 9.77 -5.30 -16.05
CA VAL A 40 11.07 -4.67 -15.78
C VAL A 40 11.16 -4.13 -14.35
N LEU A 41 10.24 -3.23 -13.98
CA LEU A 41 10.36 -2.53 -12.71
C LEU A 41 10.07 -3.42 -11.49
N MET A 42 9.07 -4.29 -11.55
CA MET A 42 8.75 -5.19 -10.42
C MET A 42 9.87 -6.21 -10.16
N PRO A 43 10.41 -6.95 -11.14
CA PRO A 43 11.54 -7.85 -10.92
C PRO A 43 12.79 -7.09 -10.45
N LEU A 44 13.08 -5.92 -11.01
CA LEU A 44 14.21 -5.11 -10.58
C LEU A 44 14.08 -4.67 -9.12
N ALA A 45 12.91 -4.18 -8.73
CA ALA A 45 12.62 -3.81 -7.34
C ALA A 45 12.74 -5.02 -6.40
N ALA A 46 12.21 -6.18 -6.80
CA ALA A 46 12.32 -7.42 -6.02
C ALA A 46 13.78 -7.85 -5.83
N CYS A 47 14.61 -7.75 -6.87
CA CYS A 47 16.04 -8.05 -6.77
C CYS A 47 16.77 -7.08 -5.84
N VAL A 48 16.49 -5.78 -5.93
CA VAL A 48 17.17 -4.76 -5.10
C VAL A 48 16.75 -4.89 -3.63
N VAL A 49 15.45 -4.96 -3.36
CA VAL A 49 14.92 -5.03 -1.99
C VAL A 49 15.25 -6.39 -1.35
N GLY A 50 14.98 -7.49 -2.06
CA GLY A 50 15.30 -8.84 -1.58
C GLY A 50 16.80 -9.07 -1.43
N GLY A 51 17.61 -8.54 -2.37
CA GLY A 51 19.06 -8.62 -2.34
C GLY A 51 19.67 -8.04 -1.06
N ALA A 52 19.13 -6.95 -0.54
CA ALA A 52 19.59 -6.35 0.70
C ALA A 52 19.43 -7.28 1.91
N GLY A 53 18.27 -7.97 2.01
CA GLY A 53 18.06 -8.98 3.07
C GLY A 53 19.00 -10.19 2.96
N TRP A 54 19.23 -10.70 1.74
CA TRP A 54 20.18 -11.78 1.50
C TRP A 54 21.61 -11.38 1.86
N LEU A 55 21.98 -10.14 1.54
CA LEU A 55 23.30 -9.58 1.88
C LEU A 55 23.48 -9.48 3.40
N ALA A 56 22.47 -8.95 4.11
CA ALA A 56 22.50 -8.89 5.57
C ALA A 56 22.67 -10.28 6.19
N LYS A 57 21.97 -11.29 5.68
CA LYS A 57 22.08 -12.67 6.13
C LYS A 57 23.48 -13.26 5.82
N ALA A 58 24.05 -12.97 4.67
CA ALA A 58 25.39 -13.42 4.31
C ALA A 58 26.43 -12.81 5.25
N LEU A 59 26.34 -11.51 5.56
CA LEU A 59 27.22 -10.82 6.50
C LEU A 59 27.08 -11.34 7.94
N ALA A 60 25.86 -11.66 8.37
CA ALA A 60 25.62 -12.29 9.67
C ALA A 60 26.26 -13.70 9.74
N ASN A 61 26.14 -14.50 8.69
CA ASN A 61 26.77 -15.81 8.62
C ASN A 61 28.31 -15.74 8.56
N HIS A 62 28.87 -14.66 8.03
CA HIS A 62 30.30 -14.40 7.99
C HIS A 62 30.86 -13.90 9.35
N GLY A 63 29.97 -13.42 10.21
CA GLY A 63 30.34 -12.89 11.54
C GLY A 63 30.50 -11.37 11.60
N ASP A 64 30.20 -10.66 10.50
CA ASP A 64 30.29 -9.21 10.43
C ASP A 64 29.05 -8.50 11.04
N LEU A 65 27.93 -9.23 11.16
CA LEU A 65 26.68 -8.76 11.76
C LEU A 65 26.15 -9.78 12.80
N PRO A 66 25.37 -9.34 13.80
CA PRO A 66 24.75 -10.24 14.76
C PRO A 66 23.76 -11.20 14.10
N LEU A 67 23.82 -12.49 14.46
CA LEU A 67 22.89 -13.51 13.94
C LEU A 67 21.43 -13.29 14.39
N ASN A 68 21.23 -12.61 15.51
CA ASN A 68 19.92 -12.36 16.12
C ASN A 68 19.39 -10.94 15.81
N MET A 69 19.84 -10.35 14.70
CA MET A 69 19.41 -9.03 14.30
C MET A 69 17.94 -9.06 13.86
N GLU A 70 17.17 -8.03 14.26
CA GLU A 70 15.80 -7.88 13.81
C GLU A 70 15.70 -7.66 12.29
N ALA A 71 14.66 -8.24 11.67
CA ALA A 71 14.48 -8.15 10.23
C ALA A 71 14.36 -6.69 9.73
N ASN A 72 13.77 -5.82 10.55
CA ASN A 72 13.61 -4.41 10.23
C ASN A 72 14.94 -3.65 10.17
N ASP A 73 15.93 -4.06 10.94
CA ASP A 73 17.24 -3.40 11.03
C ASP A 73 18.23 -3.92 9.99
N SER A 74 17.93 -5.05 9.35
CA SER A 74 18.85 -5.77 8.47
C SER A 74 19.37 -4.91 7.31
N PHE A 75 18.49 -4.14 6.65
CA PHE A 75 18.86 -3.25 5.55
C PHE A 75 19.79 -2.13 6.03
N TYR A 76 19.44 -1.50 7.14
CA TYR A 76 20.19 -0.38 7.71
C TYR A 76 21.61 -0.85 8.12
N ALA A 77 21.70 -1.92 8.89
CA ALA A 77 22.96 -2.46 9.38
C ALA A 77 23.88 -2.93 8.23
N ALA A 78 23.36 -3.67 7.27
CA ALA A 78 24.12 -4.08 6.08
C ALA A 78 24.63 -2.89 5.27
N THR A 79 23.77 -1.90 5.06
CA THR A 79 24.11 -0.71 4.29
C THR A 79 25.16 0.14 5.01
N GLN A 80 25.05 0.29 6.32
CA GLN A 80 26.02 1.02 7.14
C GLN A 80 27.39 0.37 7.12
N LEU A 81 27.45 -0.97 7.15
CA LEU A 81 28.71 -1.69 7.16
C LEU A 81 29.47 -1.61 5.82
N ILE A 82 28.74 -1.64 4.70
CA ILE A 82 29.34 -1.74 3.38
C ILE A 82 29.62 -0.36 2.77
N SER A 83 28.80 0.64 3.12
CA SER A 83 28.86 1.95 2.49
C SER A 83 29.85 2.89 3.16
N GLN A 84 30.57 3.65 2.36
CA GLN A 84 31.31 4.80 2.87
C GLN A 84 30.34 5.87 3.40
N PRO A 85 30.75 6.72 4.38
CA PRO A 85 29.84 7.68 5.04
C PRO A 85 29.02 8.55 4.10
N GLY A 86 29.58 9.06 3.04
CA GLY A 86 28.85 9.88 2.06
C GLY A 86 27.84 9.08 1.24
N ILE A 87 28.17 7.86 0.85
CA ILE A 87 27.28 6.97 0.09
C ILE A 87 26.13 6.50 0.99
N PHE A 88 26.40 6.20 2.24
CA PHE A 88 25.38 5.86 3.22
C PHE A 88 24.32 6.97 3.37
N GLY A 89 24.76 8.22 3.51
CA GLY A 89 23.85 9.37 3.54
C GLY A 89 22.99 9.52 2.28
N LEU A 90 23.57 9.27 1.11
CA LEU A 90 22.85 9.28 -0.17
C LEU A 90 21.77 8.18 -0.24
N ILE A 91 22.08 6.98 0.23
CA ILE A 91 21.12 5.86 0.27
C ILE A 91 19.96 6.19 1.22
N LEU A 92 20.24 6.73 2.41
CA LEU A 92 19.19 7.15 3.34
C LEU A 92 18.31 8.27 2.74
N ALA A 93 18.91 9.25 2.09
CA ALA A 93 18.18 10.32 1.40
C ALA A 93 17.28 9.75 0.27
N ALA A 94 17.77 8.77 -0.50
CA ALA A 94 17.01 8.11 -1.54
C ALA A 94 15.82 7.31 -0.96
N MET A 95 16.01 6.62 0.17
CA MET A 95 14.91 5.93 0.88
C MET A 95 13.82 6.91 1.34
N ILE A 96 14.21 8.01 1.97
CA ILE A 96 13.28 9.05 2.41
C ILE A 96 12.52 9.62 1.21
N ALA A 97 13.20 9.92 0.10
CA ALA A 97 12.58 10.42 -1.12
C ALA A 97 11.57 9.42 -1.71
N ALA A 98 11.89 8.13 -1.71
CA ALA A 98 10.98 7.07 -2.15
C ALA A 98 9.73 6.98 -1.27
N LEU A 99 9.89 7.05 0.06
CA LEU A 99 8.79 7.10 1.01
C LEU A 99 7.90 8.34 0.79
N MET A 100 8.49 9.52 0.64
CA MET A 100 7.76 10.76 0.36
C MET A 100 6.93 10.66 -0.92
N SER A 101 7.50 10.11 -1.99
CA SER A 101 6.79 9.91 -3.26
C SER A 101 5.58 8.97 -3.13
N THR A 102 5.71 7.93 -2.31
CA THR A 102 4.61 6.98 -2.05
C THR A 102 3.50 7.62 -1.22
N VAL A 103 3.87 8.31 -0.14
CA VAL A 103 2.93 9.02 0.74
C VAL A 103 2.16 10.09 -0.04
N ASP A 104 2.84 10.89 -0.86
CA ASP A 104 2.21 11.91 -1.71
C ASP A 104 1.16 11.30 -2.65
N THR A 105 1.49 10.17 -3.29
CA THR A 105 0.56 9.45 -4.16
C THR A 105 -0.68 8.97 -3.41
N LEU A 106 -0.52 8.41 -2.21
CA LEU A 106 -1.62 7.90 -1.40
C LEU A 106 -2.52 9.02 -0.89
N ILE A 107 -1.93 10.10 -0.39
CA ILE A 107 -2.67 11.29 0.08
C ILE A 107 -3.46 11.91 -1.07
N THR A 108 -2.86 12.02 -2.26
CA THR A 108 -3.53 12.53 -3.46
C THR A 108 -4.71 11.63 -3.85
N ALA A 109 -4.53 10.31 -3.85
CA ALA A 109 -5.59 9.36 -4.15
C ALA A 109 -6.75 9.44 -3.15
N ILE A 110 -6.46 9.46 -1.85
CA ILE A 110 -7.47 9.61 -0.78
C ILE A 110 -8.24 10.93 -0.96
N SER A 111 -7.52 12.01 -1.21
CA SER A 111 -8.13 13.34 -1.40
C SER A 111 -9.04 13.37 -2.64
N ALA A 112 -8.62 12.75 -3.74
CA ALA A 112 -9.41 12.67 -4.97
C ALA A 112 -10.70 11.86 -4.76
N VAL A 113 -10.60 10.69 -4.10
CA VAL A 113 -11.77 9.86 -3.76
C VAL A 113 -12.72 10.64 -2.85
N TRP A 114 -12.20 11.24 -1.79
CA TRP A 114 -13.04 12.02 -0.86
C TRP A 114 -13.79 13.16 -1.57
N VAL A 115 -13.09 13.95 -2.38
CA VAL A 115 -13.70 15.09 -3.09
C VAL A 115 -14.73 14.62 -4.10
N ASN A 116 -14.41 13.62 -4.93
CA ASN A 116 -15.27 13.27 -6.07
C ASN A 116 -16.38 12.29 -5.67
N ASP A 117 -16.09 11.30 -4.83
CA ASP A 117 -17.02 10.21 -4.55
C ASP A 117 -17.84 10.48 -3.28
N VAL A 118 -17.30 11.25 -2.33
CA VAL A 118 -18.01 11.56 -1.09
C VAL A 118 -18.54 12.99 -1.09
N HIS A 119 -17.66 13.98 -1.16
CA HIS A 119 -18.07 15.36 -0.95
C HIS A 119 -18.98 15.90 -2.06
N LYS A 120 -18.63 15.71 -3.34
CA LYS A 120 -19.47 16.13 -4.46
C LYS A 120 -20.79 15.37 -4.51
N GLN A 121 -20.81 14.11 -4.10
CA GLN A 121 -22.00 13.28 -4.20
C GLN A 121 -22.99 13.52 -3.07
N TYR A 122 -22.53 13.69 -1.85
CA TYR A 122 -23.38 13.73 -0.63
C TYR A 122 -23.47 15.10 0.05
N VAL A 123 -22.47 15.98 -0.14
CA VAL A 123 -22.42 17.27 0.56
C VAL A 123 -22.75 18.44 -0.35
N LYS A 124 -22.06 18.57 -1.47
CA LYS A 124 -22.26 19.68 -2.40
C LYS A 124 -21.94 19.28 -3.85
N LYS A 125 -22.98 19.13 -4.67
CA LYS A 125 -22.86 18.72 -6.07
C LYS A 125 -22.16 19.75 -6.96
N ASP A 126 -22.52 21.03 -6.79
CA ASP A 126 -21.99 22.14 -7.58
C ASP A 126 -20.86 22.83 -6.85
N MET A 127 -19.64 22.31 -6.99
CA MET A 127 -18.44 22.90 -6.45
C MET A 127 -17.62 23.58 -7.52
N THR A 128 -17.15 24.79 -7.23
CA THR A 128 -16.09 25.40 -8.03
C THR A 128 -14.76 24.67 -7.82
N ASP A 129 -13.86 24.74 -8.80
CA ASP A 129 -12.53 24.11 -8.70
C ASP A 129 -11.75 24.59 -7.47
N ARG A 130 -11.91 25.86 -7.09
CA ARG A 130 -11.29 26.43 -5.91
C ARG A 130 -11.81 25.78 -4.60
N GLN A 131 -13.11 25.50 -4.54
CA GLN A 131 -13.71 24.80 -3.40
C GLN A 131 -13.26 23.33 -3.36
N ALA A 132 -13.24 22.65 -4.50
CA ALA A 132 -12.75 21.28 -4.61
C ALA A 132 -11.29 21.17 -4.14
N LEU A 133 -10.43 22.10 -4.54
CA LEU A 133 -9.04 22.15 -4.12
C LEU A 133 -8.89 22.41 -2.61
N SER A 134 -9.74 23.28 -2.03
CA SER A 134 -9.72 23.55 -0.59
C SER A 134 -10.11 22.29 0.20
N VAL A 135 -11.16 21.57 -0.23
CA VAL A 135 -11.57 20.30 0.39
C VAL A 135 -10.47 19.25 0.24
N ALA A 136 -9.84 19.14 -0.94
CA ALA A 136 -8.73 18.22 -1.15
C ALA A 136 -7.55 18.48 -0.20
N ARG A 137 -7.17 19.74 -0.01
CA ARG A 137 -6.11 20.13 0.94
C ARG A 137 -6.47 19.78 2.39
N PHE A 138 -7.70 20.06 2.79
CA PHE A 138 -8.16 19.68 4.13
C PHE A 138 -8.14 18.17 4.33
N THR A 139 -8.62 17.41 3.34
CA THR A 139 -8.59 15.94 3.37
C THR A 139 -7.16 15.40 3.43
N ALA A 140 -6.23 16.01 2.69
CA ALA A 140 -4.81 15.64 2.72
C ALA A 140 -4.22 15.79 4.14
N VAL A 141 -4.47 16.93 4.78
CA VAL A 141 -4.02 17.19 6.16
C VAL A 141 -4.67 16.19 7.13
N ALA A 142 -5.99 15.98 7.01
CA ALA A 142 -6.71 15.05 7.87
C ALA A 142 -6.19 13.62 7.72
N ALA A 143 -5.96 13.14 6.48
CA ALA A 143 -5.40 11.83 6.21
C ALA A 143 -3.99 11.68 6.80
N THR A 144 -3.16 12.70 6.69
CA THR A 144 -1.81 12.71 7.29
C THR A 144 -1.89 12.61 8.81
N LEU A 145 -2.78 13.37 9.45
CA LEU A 145 -2.96 13.31 10.90
C LEU A 145 -3.44 11.93 11.36
N VAL A 146 -4.39 11.34 10.65
CA VAL A 146 -4.84 9.96 10.93
C VAL A 146 -3.66 9.00 10.81
N GLY A 147 -2.83 9.13 9.77
CA GLY A 147 -1.62 8.32 9.61
C GLY A 147 -0.67 8.43 10.80
N ILE A 148 -0.42 9.65 11.29
CA ILE A 148 0.45 9.88 12.46
C ILE A 148 -0.16 9.26 13.74
N ILE A 149 -1.47 9.40 13.93
CA ILE A 149 -2.18 8.81 15.09
C ILE A 149 -2.12 7.29 15.07
N MET A 150 -2.06 6.69 13.88
CA MET A 150 -1.97 5.22 13.72
C MET A 150 -0.56 4.66 13.98
N VAL A 151 0.49 5.50 14.00
CA VAL A 151 1.86 5.03 14.23
C VAL A 151 2.01 4.17 15.50
N PRO A 152 1.49 4.56 16.68
CA PRO A 152 1.60 3.73 17.88
C PRO A 152 0.95 2.34 17.74
N VAL A 153 -0.11 2.23 16.90
CA VAL A 153 -0.75 0.94 16.62
C VAL A 153 0.18 0.04 15.82
N PHE A 154 0.86 0.60 14.82
CA PHE A 154 1.83 -0.15 14.01
C PHE A 154 3.08 -0.55 14.82
N MET A 155 3.47 0.22 15.82
CA MET A 155 4.61 -0.09 16.70
C MET A 155 4.37 -1.30 17.62
N ASN A 156 3.14 -1.80 17.74
CA ASN A 156 2.83 -3.01 18.51
C ASN A 156 3.06 -4.32 17.73
N PHE A 157 3.39 -4.25 16.46
CA PHE A 157 3.71 -5.41 15.65
C PHE A 157 5.22 -5.69 15.68
N ASP A 158 5.60 -6.97 15.66
CA ASP A 158 7.01 -7.38 15.69
C ASP A 158 7.79 -6.94 14.45
N SER A 159 7.10 -6.78 13.31
CA SER A 159 7.67 -6.24 12.08
C SER A 159 6.71 -5.39 11.30
N ILE A 160 7.24 -4.47 10.48
CA ILE A 160 6.45 -3.69 9.52
C ILE A 160 5.76 -4.59 8.50
N TYR A 161 6.39 -5.72 8.14
CA TYR A 161 5.82 -6.71 7.24
C TYR A 161 4.58 -7.38 7.84
N ASP A 162 4.62 -7.75 9.12
CA ASP A 162 3.49 -8.36 9.83
C ASP A 162 2.33 -7.39 9.98
N ALA A 163 2.62 -6.14 10.31
CA ALA A 163 1.62 -5.08 10.33
C ALA A 163 0.94 -4.92 8.96
N HIS A 164 1.73 -4.83 7.88
CA HIS A 164 1.20 -4.74 6.52
C HIS A 164 0.36 -5.97 6.15
N GLY A 165 0.83 -7.17 6.50
CA GLY A 165 0.13 -8.44 6.28
C GLY A 165 -1.23 -8.47 6.98
N ALA A 166 -1.28 -8.10 8.26
CA ALA A 166 -2.50 -8.06 9.05
C ALA A 166 -3.55 -7.10 8.46
N PHE A 167 -3.14 -5.86 8.13
CA PHE A 167 -4.05 -4.88 7.51
C PHE A 167 -4.52 -5.32 6.12
N THR A 168 -3.63 -5.89 5.32
CA THR A 168 -3.97 -6.37 3.98
C THR A 168 -4.92 -7.56 4.05
N ALA A 169 -4.69 -8.50 4.96
CA ALA A 169 -5.58 -9.63 5.20
C ALA A 169 -6.97 -9.20 5.68
N ALA A 170 -7.06 -8.11 6.43
CA ALA A 170 -8.32 -7.57 6.90
C ALA A 170 -9.16 -6.93 5.78
N VAL A 171 -8.52 -6.15 4.90
CA VAL A 171 -9.22 -5.28 3.94
C VAL A 171 -9.38 -5.93 2.57
N THR A 172 -8.40 -6.73 2.13
CA THR A 172 -8.36 -7.25 0.76
C THR A 172 -9.48 -8.25 0.45
N PRO A 173 -9.82 -9.25 1.27
CA PRO A 173 -10.84 -10.23 0.92
C PRO A 173 -12.23 -9.64 0.62
N PRO A 174 -12.80 -8.74 1.45
CA PRO A 174 -14.08 -8.11 1.14
C PRO A 174 -14.05 -7.28 -0.14
N LEU A 175 -12.94 -6.60 -0.42
CA LEU A 175 -12.74 -5.82 -1.64
C LEU A 175 -12.69 -6.72 -2.87
N VAL A 176 -11.91 -7.81 -2.81
CA VAL A 176 -11.78 -8.77 -3.91
C VAL A 176 -13.11 -9.42 -4.24
N VAL A 177 -13.84 -9.88 -3.22
CA VAL A 177 -15.17 -10.49 -3.40
C VAL A 177 -16.11 -9.50 -4.07
N THR A 178 -16.17 -8.27 -3.57
CA THR A 178 -17.00 -7.20 -4.14
C THR A 178 -16.63 -6.92 -5.59
N PHE A 179 -15.33 -6.84 -5.89
CA PHE A 179 -14.82 -6.58 -7.24
C PHE A 179 -15.17 -7.72 -8.21
N VAL A 180 -14.88 -8.96 -7.84
CA VAL A 180 -15.14 -10.14 -8.67
C VAL A 180 -16.63 -10.30 -8.94
N PHE A 181 -17.48 -10.21 -7.92
CA PHE A 181 -18.92 -10.32 -8.12
C PHE A 181 -19.49 -9.16 -8.95
N SER A 182 -18.93 -7.97 -8.84
CA SER A 182 -19.36 -6.84 -9.67
C SER A 182 -19.08 -7.04 -11.16
N LEU A 183 -18.01 -7.77 -11.49
CA LEU A 183 -17.65 -8.07 -12.89
C LEU A 183 -18.43 -9.25 -13.48
N PHE A 184 -18.63 -10.30 -12.70
CA PHE A 184 -19.13 -11.57 -13.24
C PHE A 184 -20.60 -11.83 -12.91
N TRP A 185 -21.18 -11.17 -11.91
CA TRP A 185 -22.55 -11.40 -11.50
C TRP A 185 -23.48 -10.23 -11.85
N LYS A 186 -24.23 -10.34 -12.94
CA LYS A 186 -25.13 -9.30 -13.45
C LYS A 186 -26.20 -8.80 -12.45
N ARG A 187 -26.53 -9.59 -11.43
CA ARG A 187 -27.50 -9.23 -10.38
C ARG A 187 -26.86 -8.58 -9.16
N PHE A 188 -25.55 -8.40 -9.16
CA PHE A 188 -24.85 -7.77 -8.04
C PHE A 188 -25.13 -6.26 -8.06
N THR A 189 -25.78 -5.78 -7.02
CA THR A 189 -26.21 -4.38 -6.90
C THR A 189 -25.28 -3.59 -5.98
N SER A 190 -25.30 -2.25 -6.07
CA SER A 190 -24.53 -1.38 -5.18
C SER A 190 -24.84 -1.63 -3.69
N LYS A 191 -26.09 -2.00 -3.35
CA LYS A 191 -26.47 -2.37 -1.98
C LYS A 191 -25.82 -3.68 -1.56
N ALA A 192 -25.75 -4.66 -2.46
CA ALA A 192 -25.05 -5.93 -2.21
C ALA A 192 -23.54 -5.70 -2.03
N ALA A 193 -22.94 -4.85 -2.84
CA ALA A 193 -21.54 -4.45 -2.70
C ALA A 193 -21.25 -3.85 -1.31
N LEU A 194 -22.06 -2.88 -0.90
CA LEU A 194 -21.94 -2.27 0.42
C LEU A 194 -22.12 -3.28 1.55
N ALA A 195 -23.12 -4.15 1.45
CA ALA A 195 -23.35 -5.21 2.44
C ALA A 195 -22.15 -6.18 2.51
N THR A 196 -21.61 -6.61 1.37
CA THR A 196 -20.42 -7.48 1.32
C THR A 196 -19.21 -6.82 1.99
N MET A 197 -19.01 -5.52 1.77
CA MET A 197 -17.93 -4.78 2.41
C MET A 197 -18.11 -4.68 3.93
N ILE A 198 -19.30 -4.30 4.39
CA ILE A 198 -19.58 -4.14 5.82
C ILE A 198 -19.50 -5.48 6.55
N VAL A 199 -20.14 -6.52 6.02
CA VAL A 199 -20.13 -7.86 6.62
C VAL A 199 -18.74 -8.46 6.58
N GLY A 200 -18.02 -8.32 5.46
CA GLY A 200 -16.67 -8.84 5.31
C GLY A 200 -15.67 -8.17 6.26
N LEU A 201 -15.68 -6.84 6.34
CA LEU A 201 -14.85 -6.11 7.31
C LEU A 201 -15.23 -6.44 8.75
N GLY A 202 -16.53 -6.56 9.04
CA GLY A 202 -17.02 -6.96 10.35
C GLY A 202 -16.59 -8.37 10.75
N ALA A 203 -16.63 -9.32 9.81
CA ALA A 203 -16.19 -10.70 10.05
C ALA A 203 -14.67 -10.76 10.31
N VAL A 204 -13.88 -10.03 9.54
CA VAL A 204 -12.43 -9.95 9.78
C VAL A 204 -12.13 -9.24 11.11
N ALA A 205 -12.81 -8.15 11.42
CA ALA A 205 -12.65 -7.51 12.72
C ALA A 205 -13.01 -8.45 13.88
N ALA A 206 -14.10 -9.22 13.73
CA ALA A 206 -14.49 -10.24 14.72
C ALA A 206 -13.43 -11.34 14.88
N SER A 207 -12.76 -11.76 13.82
CA SER A 207 -11.71 -12.79 13.89
C SER A 207 -10.49 -12.36 14.71
N PHE A 208 -10.22 -11.08 14.83
CA PHE A 208 -9.17 -10.58 15.73
C PHE A 208 -9.54 -10.73 17.22
N PHE A 209 -10.84 -10.77 17.53
CA PHE A 209 -11.31 -10.94 18.91
C PHE A 209 -11.64 -12.39 19.25
N ILE A 210 -11.83 -13.25 18.26
CA ILE A 210 -12.20 -14.67 18.43
C ILE A 210 -11.16 -15.52 17.67
N PRO A 211 -10.02 -15.87 18.32
CA PRO A 211 -8.95 -16.64 17.66
C PRO A 211 -9.40 -18.01 17.13
N GLU A 212 -10.46 -18.60 17.70
CA GLU A 212 -11.01 -19.88 17.28
C GLU A 212 -11.66 -19.87 15.89
N LEU A 213 -11.88 -18.69 15.30
CA LEU A 213 -12.41 -18.54 13.93
C LEU A 213 -11.32 -18.65 12.85
N ILE A 214 -10.02 -18.70 13.25
CA ILE A 214 -8.88 -18.72 12.33
C ILE A 214 -8.26 -20.13 12.22
N THR A 215 -8.64 -21.05 13.10
CA THR A 215 -8.24 -22.47 13.06
C THR A 215 -9.21 -23.29 12.24
#